data_567d98f49738ceeef981df4ac946bab5
#
_entry.id   567d98f49738ceeef981df4ac946bab5
#
_cell.length_a   1.000
_cell.length_b   1.000
_cell.length_c   1.000
_cell.angle_alpha   90.00
_cell.angle_beta   90.00
_cell.angle_gamma   90.00
#
_symmetry.space_group_name_H-M   'P 1'
#
loop_
_entity.id
_entity.type
_entity.pdbx_description
1 polymer ?
#
loop_
_entity_poly.entity_id
_entity_poly.type
_entity_poly.pdbx_seq_one_letter_code
_entity_poly.pdbx_strand_id
1 'polypeptide(L)'
;MLFRSIVATGLRDELPDVPGLRERWAREVLHCPYCHGWEVRDQPLGVLGTHPGSVHQALLVRQWSDDVVFFAEVLDDDGRARLTARGVRIVDGMVSGLVVEDDALRGVRLADGTVVARSALFVAPTFVPNDALLTGLGCERNDEGWVRVDPSGLTSVPGVWAVGNVTDFAVQVVTAAAAGAKAAIAVNMDLIEDELLDAQAVG
;
A
#
# COMPACT_ATOMS: atom_id res chain seq x y z
N MET A 1 37.10 -8.46 -2.70
CA MET A 1 35.90 -8.91 -1.95
C MET A 1 34.72 -8.11 -2.48
N LEU A 2 33.87 -8.73 -3.29
CA LEU A 2 32.70 -8.06 -3.84
C LEU A 2 31.54 -8.26 -2.85
N PHE A 3 30.92 -7.15 -2.41
CA PHE A 3 29.75 -7.22 -1.57
C PHE A 3 28.52 -7.53 -2.41
N ARG A 4 27.60 -8.33 -1.86
CA ARG A 4 26.24 -8.54 -2.37
C ARG A 4 25.27 -7.94 -1.36
N SER A 5 24.25 -7.28 -1.85
CA SER A 5 23.26 -6.62 -1.00
C SER A 5 21.85 -6.96 -1.44
N ILE A 6 20.99 -7.32 -0.49
CA ILE A 6 19.55 -7.43 -0.70
C ILE A 6 18.89 -6.29 0.09
N VAL A 7 18.20 -5.40 -0.60
CA VAL A 7 17.49 -4.27 -0.02
C VAL A 7 16.00 -4.61 0.09
N ALA A 8 15.48 -4.63 1.32
CA ALA A 8 14.09 -5.00 1.63
C ALA A 8 13.48 -3.96 2.60
N THR A 9 13.66 -2.69 2.30
CA THR A 9 13.33 -1.55 3.18
C THR A 9 11.85 -1.18 3.17
N GLY A 10 11.06 -1.79 2.27
CA GLY A 10 9.62 -1.57 2.20
C GLY A 10 9.24 -0.18 1.70
N LEU A 11 8.07 0.28 2.14
CA LEU A 11 7.51 1.59 1.85
C LEU A 11 6.98 2.24 3.13
N ARG A 12 6.57 3.52 3.03
CA ARG A 12 5.78 4.21 4.04
C ARG A 12 4.47 4.70 3.45
N ASP A 13 3.45 4.75 4.29
CA ASP A 13 2.13 5.28 3.95
C ASP A 13 2.07 6.77 4.26
N GLU A 14 1.85 7.61 3.25
CA GLU A 14 1.53 9.02 3.43
C GLU A 14 0.01 9.19 3.42
N LEU A 15 -0.53 9.50 4.59
CA LEU A 15 -1.97 9.63 4.80
C LEU A 15 -2.46 11.02 4.40
N PRO A 16 -3.72 11.14 3.94
CA PRO A 16 -4.37 12.45 3.79
C PRO A 16 -4.35 13.22 5.11
N ASP A 17 -4.25 14.56 5.02
CA ASP A 17 -4.25 15.44 6.19
C ASP A 17 -5.69 15.66 6.71
N VAL A 18 -6.22 14.63 7.36
CA VAL A 18 -7.54 14.64 8.00
C VAL A 18 -7.36 14.43 9.51
N PRO A 19 -7.84 15.36 10.35
CA PRO A 19 -7.73 15.26 11.81
C PRO A 19 -8.27 13.94 12.37
N GLY A 20 -7.46 13.27 13.21
CA GLY A 20 -7.78 11.98 13.84
C GLY A 20 -7.45 10.75 12.98
N LEU A 21 -7.06 10.92 11.71
CA LEU A 21 -6.82 9.80 10.81
C LEU A 21 -5.54 9.04 11.18
N ARG A 22 -4.46 9.77 11.45
CA ARG A 22 -3.15 9.20 11.81
C ARG A 22 -3.19 8.47 13.15
N GLU A 23 -3.91 9.00 14.13
CA GLU A 23 -4.06 8.44 15.47
C GLU A 23 -4.85 7.13 15.47
N ARG A 24 -5.66 6.91 14.44
CA ARG A 24 -6.48 5.70 14.26
C ARG A 24 -5.93 4.76 13.18
N TRP A 25 -4.80 5.10 12.54
CA TRP A 25 -4.17 4.25 11.52
C TRP A 25 -3.80 2.87 12.07
N ALA A 26 -4.10 1.84 11.28
CA ALA A 26 -3.95 0.43 11.65
C ALA A 26 -4.81 -0.02 12.87
N ARG A 27 -5.80 0.79 13.25
CA ARG A 27 -6.85 0.43 14.22
C ARG A 27 -8.20 0.36 13.49
N GLU A 28 -8.97 1.43 13.46
CA GLU A 28 -10.21 1.50 12.68
C GLU A 28 -10.03 2.24 11.36
N VAL A 29 -8.92 2.94 11.16
CA VAL A 29 -8.51 3.48 9.85
C VAL A 29 -7.59 2.47 9.17
N LEU A 30 -8.04 1.91 8.06
CA LEU A 30 -7.46 0.74 7.40
C LEU A 30 -7.18 1.06 5.92
N HIS A 31 -6.22 0.36 5.33
CA HIS A 31 -5.97 0.48 3.89
C HIS A 31 -6.52 -0.71 3.11
N CYS A 32 -6.05 -1.90 3.44
CA CYS A 32 -6.21 -3.10 2.61
C CYS A 32 -7.46 -3.91 2.98
N PRO A 33 -8.48 -3.98 2.10
CA PRO A 33 -9.67 -4.78 2.38
C PRO A 33 -9.40 -6.28 2.43
N TYR A 34 -8.36 -6.77 1.75
CA TYR A 34 -7.96 -8.18 1.81
C TYR A 34 -7.26 -8.53 3.12
N CYS A 35 -6.61 -7.56 3.76
CA CYS A 35 -5.85 -7.77 4.99
C CYS A 35 -6.75 -7.67 6.22
N HIS A 36 -7.72 -6.74 6.23
CA HIS A 36 -8.49 -6.34 7.41
C HIS A 36 -10.01 -6.41 7.23
N GLY A 37 -10.50 -6.70 6.02
CA GLY A 37 -11.95 -6.68 5.78
C GLY A 37 -12.72 -7.69 6.63
N TRP A 38 -12.12 -8.84 6.94
CA TRP A 38 -12.74 -9.87 7.77
C TRP A 38 -12.99 -9.42 9.21
N GLU A 39 -12.04 -8.68 9.82
CA GLU A 39 -12.16 -8.19 11.20
C GLU A 39 -13.29 -7.17 11.39
N VAL A 40 -13.58 -6.40 10.32
CA VAL A 40 -14.58 -5.32 10.35
C VAL A 40 -15.84 -5.64 9.52
N ARG A 41 -16.00 -6.91 9.09
CA ARG A 41 -17.16 -7.32 8.29
C ARG A 41 -18.47 -7.05 8.99
N ASP A 42 -19.53 -6.89 8.19
CA ASP A 42 -20.92 -6.68 8.64
C ASP A 42 -21.14 -5.43 9.51
N GLN A 43 -20.15 -4.52 9.57
CA GLN A 43 -20.21 -3.28 10.30
C GLN A 43 -20.48 -2.09 9.36
N PRO A 44 -20.88 -0.91 9.91
CA PRO A 44 -20.95 0.33 9.15
C PRO A 44 -19.55 0.78 8.72
N LEU A 45 -19.18 0.59 7.45
CA LEU A 45 -17.87 0.92 6.90
C LEU A 45 -17.90 2.22 6.10
N GLY A 46 -16.80 2.96 6.14
CA GLY A 46 -16.57 4.13 5.31
C GLY A 46 -15.40 3.92 4.35
N VAL A 47 -15.38 4.65 3.25
CA VAL A 47 -14.22 4.78 2.35
C VAL A 47 -14.01 6.26 2.07
N LEU A 48 -12.77 6.74 2.27
CA LEU A 48 -12.41 8.13 2.03
C LEU A 48 -12.02 8.31 0.56
N GLY A 49 -12.77 9.16 -0.15
CA GLY A 49 -12.62 9.40 -1.59
C GLY A 49 -11.64 10.51 -1.93
N THR A 50 -10.40 10.45 -1.42
CA THR A 50 -9.33 11.44 -1.66
C THR A 50 -8.33 11.01 -2.74
N HIS A 51 -8.44 9.76 -3.24
CA HIS A 51 -7.49 9.20 -4.19
C HIS A 51 -8.24 8.55 -5.39
N PRO A 52 -7.72 8.59 -6.62
CA PRO A 52 -8.37 7.94 -7.78
C PRO A 52 -8.68 6.44 -7.57
N GLY A 53 -7.85 5.72 -6.81
CA GLY A 53 -8.06 4.32 -6.44
C GLY A 53 -9.17 4.07 -5.41
N SER A 54 -9.72 5.12 -4.76
CA SER A 54 -10.71 4.96 -3.69
C SER A 54 -12.02 4.34 -4.17
N VAL A 55 -12.42 4.58 -5.42
CA VAL A 55 -13.60 3.92 -6.02
C VAL A 55 -13.41 2.41 -6.06
N HIS A 56 -12.26 1.95 -6.55
CA HIS A 56 -11.94 0.51 -6.57
C HIS A 56 -11.91 -0.07 -5.15
N GLN A 57 -11.29 0.64 -4.20
CA GLN A 57 -11.27 0.24 -2.79
C GLN A 57 -12.69 0.08 -2.23
N ALA A 58 -13.61 1.02 -2.51
CA ALA A 58 -15.00 0.94 -2.05
C ALA A 58 -15.76 -0.26 -2.63
N LEU A 59 -15.52 -0.58 -3.90
CA LEU A 59 -16.10 -1.78 -4.52
C LEU A 59 -15.61 -3.08 -3.87
N LEU A 60 -14.37 -3.12 -3.40
CA LEU A 60 -13.82 -4.24 -2.62
C LEU A 60 -14.39 -4.28 -1.20
N VAL A 61 -14.44 -3.13 -0.50
CA VAL A 61 -15.00 -3.02 0.86
C VAL A 61 -16.46 -3.47 0.90
N ARG A 62 -17.22 -3.22 -0.17
CA ARG A 62 -18.62 -3.66 -0.31
C ARG A 62 -18.81 -5.19 -0.28
N GLN A 63 -17.75 -5.95 -0.40
CA GLN A 63 -17.81 -7.42 -0.25
C GLN A 63 -17.83 -7.85 1.22
N TRP A 64 -17.45 -6.97 2.12
CA TRP A 64 -17.34 -7.23 3.55
C TRP A 64 -18.52 -6.68 4.36
N SER A 65 -19.27 -5.70 3.83
CA SER A 65 -20.43 -5.12 4.50
C SER A 65 -21.46 -4.61 3.51
N ASP A 66 -22.73 -4.70 3.88
CA ASP A 66 -23.84 -4.11 3.13
C ASP A 66 -24.03 -2.61 3.45
N ASP A 67 -23.50 -2.12 4.56
CA ASP A 67 -23.52 -0.71 4.95
C ASP A 67 -22.16 -0.04 4.68
N VAL A 68 -21.97 0.38 3.44
CA VAL A 68 -20.76 1.10 3.00
C VAL A 68 -21.11 2.52 2.56
N VAL A 69 -20.37 3.49 3.07
CA VAL A 69 -20.42 4.90 2.68
C VAL A 69 -19.13 5.32 2.01
N PHE A 70 -19.24 5.93 0.85
CA PHE A 70 -18.15 6.60 0.17
C PHE A 70 -18.23 8.11 0.42
N PHE A 71 -17.21 8.69 1.04
CA PHE A 71 -17.09 10.13 1.29
C PHE A 71 -16.41 10.76 0.06
N ALA A 72 -17.20 11.44 -0.75
CA ALA A 72 -16.80 11.88 -2.09
C ALA A 72 -16.16 13.28 -2.06
N GLU A 73 -14.84 13.35 -1.86
CA GLU A 73 -14.07 14.58 -2.12
C GLU A 73 -13.63 14.64 -3.59
N VAL A 74 -13.23 13.50 -4.17
CA VAL A 74 -12.90 13.35 -5.59
C VAL A 74 -13.69 12.17 -6.15
N LEU A 75 -14.66 12.45 -7.03
CA LEU A 75 -15.50 11.42 -7.64
C LEU A 75 -16.04 11.91 -8.98
N ASP A 76 -15.73 11.18 -10.05
CA ASP A 76 -16.28 11.41 -11.38
C ASP A 76 -17.62 10.68 -11.58
N ASP A 77 -18.26 10.94 -12.72
CA ASP A 77 -19.58 10.35 -13.05
C ASP A 77 -19.51 8.83 -13.22
N ASP A 78 -18.42 8.28 -13.78
CA ASP A 78 -18.25 6.82 -13.93
C ASP A 78 -18.11 6.16 -12.55
N GLY A 79 -17.26 6.70 -11.69
CA GLY A 79 -17.12 6.23 -10.31
C GLY A 79 -18.42 6.28 -9.54
N ARG A 80 -19.19 7.37 -9.67
CA ARG A 80 -20.51 7.52 -9.05
C ARG A 80 -21.48 6.45 -9.56
N ALA A 81 -21.54 6.21 -10.85
CA ALA A 81 -22.40 5.20 -11.44
C ALA A 81 -22.04 3.79 -10.93
N ARG A 82 -20.75 3.47 -10.87
CA ARG A 82 -20.24 2.16 -10.40
C ARG A 82 -20.54 1.93 -8.92
N LEU A 83 -20.31 2.93 -8.08
CA LEU A 83 -20.60 2.85 -6.64
C LEU A 83 -22.10 2.68 -6.39
N THR A 84 -22.95 3.46 -7.10
CA THR A 84 -24.42 3.37 -7.01
C THR A 84 -24.91 1.99 -7.44
N ALA A 85 -24.44 1.48 -8.58
CA ALA A 85 -24.80 0.15 -9.08
C ALA A 85 -24.43 -0.98 -8.11
N ARG A 86 -23.41 -0.76 -7.29
CA ARG A 86 -22.94 -1.71 -6.27
C ARG A 86 -23.62 -1.52 -4.91
N GLY A 87 -24.52 -0.54 -4.77
CA GLY A 87 -25.23 -0.25 -3.52
C GLY A 87 -24.39 0.45 -2.47
N VAL A 88 -23.29 1.12 -2.87
CA VAL A 88 -22.50 1.98 -1.98
C VAL A 88 -23.19 3.35 -1.86
N ARG A 89 -23.48 3.78 -0.65
CA ARG A 89 -24.04 5.10 -0.40
C ARG A 89 -22.97 6.17 -0.56
N ILE A 90 -23.24 7.19 -1.35
CA ILE A 90 -22.33 8.31 -1.57
C ILE A 90 -22.76 9.48 -0.69
N VAL A 91 -21.78 10.07 -0.01
CA VAL A 91 -21.92 11.30 0.78
C VAL A 91 -20.96 12.32 0.21
N ASP A 92 -21.53 13.35 -0.42
CA ASP A 92 -20.77 14.45 -0.98
C ASP A 92 -20.35 15.42 0.13
N GLY A 93 -19.16 15.99 0.03
CA GLY A 93 -18.60 16.98 0.95
C GLY A 93 -17.23 16.62 1.48
N MET A 94 -16.49 17.65 1.87
CA MET A 94 -15.17 17.52 2.42
C MET A 94 -15.23 16.92 3.83
N VAL A 95 -14.38 15.94 4.12
CA VAL A 95 -14.20 15.38 5.45
C VAL A 95 -13.32 16.34 6.28
N SER A 96 -13.82 16.79 7.42
CA SER A 96 -13.11 17.69 8.33
C SER A 96 -12.47 17.00 9.52
N GLY A 97 -12.71 15.70 9.73
CA GLY A 97 -12.08 14.93 10.80
C GLY A 97 -12.86 13.68 11.19
N LEU A 98 -12.26 12.91 12.09
CA LEU A 98 -12.87 11.73 12.69
C LEU A 98 -13.51 12.06 14.04
N VAL A 99 -14.61 11.39 14.36
CA VAL A 99 -15.25 11.45 15.69
C VAL A 99 -14.82 10.20 16.45
N VAL A 100 -14.11 10.42 17.56
CA VAL A 100 -13.59 9.34 18.43
C VAL A 100 -14.19 9.53 19.83
N GLU A 101 -14.81 8.49 20.36
CA GLU A 101 -15.36 8.45 21.70
C GLU A 101 -15.01 7.10 22.34
N ASP A 102 -14.64 7.09 23.61
CA ASP A 102 -14.23 5.90 24.36
C ASP A 102 -13.12 5.10 23.64
N ASP A 103 -12.11 5.81 23.10
CA ASP A 103 -10.99 5.27 22.34
C ASP A 103 -11.39 4.42 21.12
N ALA A 104 -12.54 4.70 20.51
CA ALA A 104 -13.03 4.03 19.30
C ALA A 104 -13.57 5.02 18.28
N LEU A 105 -13.42 4.72 17.00
CA LEU A 105 -14.03 5.47 15.91
C LEU A 105 -15.56 5.35 16.02
N ARG A 106 -16.26 6.49 16.00
CA ARG A 106 -17.73 6.56 16.04
C ARG A 106 -18.31 7.15 14.77
N GLY A 107 -17.52 7.90 14.01
CA GLY A 107 -18.02 8.51 12.78
C GLY A 107 -17.00 9.38 12.07
N VAL A 108 -17.42 9.87 10.92
CA VAL A 108 -16.70 10.81 10.06
C VAL A 108 -17.47 12.12 10.05
N ARG A 109 -16.79 13.23 10.33
CA ARG A 109 -17.36 14.58 10.35
C ARG A 109 -17.08 15.28 9.02
N LEU A 110 -18.11 15.86 8.44
CA LEU A 110 -18.01 16.72 7.26
C LEU A 110 -17.75 18.18 7.64
N ALA A 111 -17.37 18.99 6.66
CA ALA A 111 -17.09 20.43 6.85
C ALA A 111 -18.32 21.24 7.26
N ASP A 112 -19.53 20.78 6.92
CA ASP A 112 -20.80 21.38 7.36
C ASP A 112 -21.21 21.02 8.80
N GLY A 113 -20.40 20.20 9.48
CA GLY A 113 -20.64 19.72 10.84
C GLY A 113 -21.45 18.42 10.91
N THR A 114 -21.97 17.91 9.81
CA THR A 114 -22.66 16.61 9.75
C THR A 114 -21.73 15.49 10.18
N VAL A 115 -22.22 14.59 11.02
CA VAL A 115 -21.50 13.38 11.43
C VAL A 115 -22.18 12.15 10.85
N VAL A 116 -21.43 11.36 10.12
CA VAL A 116 -21.89 10.06 9.57
C VAL A 116 -21.27 8.95 10.39
N ALA A 117 -22.10 8.22 11.14
CA ALA A 117 -21.62 7.13 12.01
C ALA A 117 -20.96 6.01 11.20
N ARG A 118 -19.70 5.67 11.54
CA ARG A 118 -18.91 4.59 10.94
C ARG A 118 -18.06 3.91 12.01
N SER A 119 -17.91 2.59 11.90
CA SER A 119 -17.09 1.80 12.84
C SER A 119 -15.66 1.63 12.34
N ALA A 120 -15.44 1.67 11.03
CA ALA A 120 -14.13 1.66 10.40
C ALA A 120 -14.14 2.50 9.12
N LEU A 121 -12.97 3.02 8.75
CA LEU A 121 -12.76 3.86 7.58
C LEU A 121 -11.61 3.30 6.75
N PHE A 122 -11.86 2.96 5.50
CA PHE A 122 -10.82 2.60 4.55
C PHE A 122 -10.28 3.84 3.83
N VAL A 123 -8.96 3.91 3.72
CA VAL A 123 -8.25 5.04 3.12
C VAL A 123 -7.20 4.51 2.17
N ALA A 124 -7.08 5.12 1.01
CA ALA A 124 -5.96 4.88 0.10
C ALA A 124 -4.84 5.88 0.40
N PRO A 125 -3.72 5.46 1.01
CA PRO A 125 -2.57 6.32 1.23
C PRO A 125 -1.79 6.54 -0.07
N THR A 126 -0.93 7.55 -0.10
CA THR A 126 0.14 7.60 -1.09
C THR A 126 1.29 6.72 -0.63
N PHE A 127 1.64 5.73 -1.44
CA PHE A 127 2.76 4.82 -1.15
C PHE A 127 4.08 5.44 -1.55
N VAL A 128 5.02 5.54 -0.62
CA VAL A 128 6.35 6.09 -0.87
C VAL A 128 7.40 5.01 -0.57
N PRO A 129 8.14 4.53 -1.56
CA PRO A 129 9.17 3.51 -1.34
C PRO A 129 10.31 4.05 -0.46
N ASN A 130 10.84 3.21 0.42
CA ASN A 130 12.04 3.54 1.21
C ASN A 130 13.30 3.20 0.41
N ASP A 131 13.47 3.82 -0.75
CA ASP A 131 14.47 3.48 -1.77
C ASP A 131 15.70 4.41 -1.81
N ALA A 132 15.88 5.26 -0.81
CA ALA A 132 17.00 6.22 -0.78
C ALA A 132 18.37 5.55 -0.96
N LEU A 133 18.59 4.36 -0.38
CA LEU A 133 19.80 3.58 -0.56
C LEU A 133 19.98 3.13 -2.02
N LEU A 134 18.93 2.59 -2.64
CA LEU A 134 18.95 2.13 -4.01
C LEU A 134 19.18 3.26 -5.00
N THR A 135 18.54 4.41 -4.76
CA THR A 135 18.74 5.64 -5.54
C THR A 135 20.18 6.16 -5.39
N GLY A 136 20.70 6.15 -4.17
CA GLY A 136 22.09 6.54 -3.89
C GLY A 136 23.14 5.63 -4.56
N LEU A 137 22.80 4.37 -4.82
CA LEU A 137 23.62 3.42 -5.56
C LEU A 137 23.46 3.55 -7.10
N GLY A 138 22.54 4.38 -7.59
CA GLY A 138 22.28 4.58 -9.01
C GLY A 138 21.36 3.54 -9.64
N CYS A 139 20.55 2.82 -8.86
CA CYS A 139 19.57 1.89 -9.39
C CYS A 139 18.51 2.62 -10.22
N GLU A 140 18.18 2.07 -11.38
CA GLU A 140 17.14 2.62 -12.26
C GLU A 140 15.75 2.41 -11.69
N ARG A 141 14.82 3.30 -12.05
CA ARG A 141 13.39 3.19 -11.76
C ARG A 141 12.60 2.87 -13.03
N ASN A 142 11.44 2.24 -12.85
CA ASN A 142 10.46 2.08 -13.90
C ASN A 142 9.63 3.37 -14.11
N ASP A 143 8.74 3.37 -15.09
CA ASP A 143 7.90 4.53 -15.45
C ASP A 143 6.93 4.94 -14.33
N GLU A 144 6.64 4.04 -13.39
CA GLU A 144 5.79 4.28 -12.23
C GLU A 144 6.58 4.81 -11.01
N GLY A 145 7.91 4.95 -11.14
CA GLY A 145 8.80 5.49 -10.10
C GLY A 145 9.33 4.46 -9.09
N TRP A 146 9.05 3.17 -9.27
CA TRP A 146 9.59 2.07 -8.45
C TRP A 146 10.94 1.60 -8.96
N VAL A 147 11.80 1.09 -8.07
CA VAL A 147 13.08 0.51 -8.47
C VAL A 147 12.85 -0.67 -9.42
N ARG A 148 13.49 -0.62 -10.59
CA ARG A 148 13.42 -1.67 -11.60
C ARG A 148 14.24 -2.87 -11.17
N VAL A 149 13.61 -4.04 -11.18
CA VAL A 149 14.25 -5.33 -10.88
C VAL A 149 13.88 -6.38 -11.92
N ASP A 150 14.73 -7.36 -12.07
CA ASP A 150 14.41 -8.56 -12.84
C ASP A 150 13.59 -9.58 -12.01
N PRO A 151 13.16 -10.72 -12.59
CA PRO A 151 12.41 -11.74 -11.83
C PRO A 151 13.15 -12.34 -10.62
N SER A 152 14.46 -12.19 -10.50
CA SER A 152 15.26 -12.63 -9.34
C SER A 152 15.39 -11.55 -8.26
N GLY A 153 14.94 -10.32 -8.55
CA GLY A 153 15.11 -9.14 -7.72
C GLY A 153 16.41 -8.36 -8.00
N LEU A 154 17.23 -8.76 -9.00
CA LEU A 154 18.45 -8.04 -9.37
C LEU A 154 18.08 -6.67 -9.94
N THR A 155 18.71 -5.61 -9.44
CA THR A 155 18.56 -4.24 -9.93
C THR A 155 19.42 -3.98 -11.18
N SER A 156 19.40 -2.75 -11.71
CA SER A 156 20.32 -2.31 -12.77
C SER A 156 21.79 -2.21 -12.32
N VAL A 157 22.05 -2.29 -11.01
CA VAL A 157 23.40 -2.23 -10.42
C VAL A 157 23.84 -3.65 -10.07
N PRO A 158 24.95 -4.16 -10.67
CA PRO A 158 25.45 -5.48 -10.36
C PRO A 158 25.73 -5.67 -8.86
N GLY A 159 25.36 -6.84 -8.32
CA GLY A 159 25.56 -7.16 -6.90
C GLY A 159 24.52 -6.54 -5.96
N VAL A 160 23.50 -5.85 -6.48
CA VAL A 160 22.43 -5.24 -5.69
C VAL A 160 21.07 -5.79 -6.08
N TRP A 161 20.38 -6.43 -5.14
CA TRP A 161 19.01 -6.90 -5.27
C TRP A 161 18.06 -6.06 -4.45
N ALA A 162 16.81 -5.94 -4.90
CA ALA A 162 15.74 -5.32 -4.16
C ALA A 162 14.49 -6.18 -4.19
N VAL A 163 13.78 -6.31 -3.06
CA VAL A 163 12.61 -7.18 -2.90
C VAL A 163 11.56 -6.57 -1.98
N GLY A 164 10.33 -7.02 -2.11
CA GLY A 164 9.21 -6.56 -1.29
C GLY A 164 8.69 -5.17 -1.70
N ASN A 165 8.05 -4.48 -0.76
CA ASN A 165 7.34 -3.22 -1.08
C ASN A 165 8.24 -2.05 -1.49
N VAL A 166 9.55 -2.17 -1.44
CA VAL A 166 10.45 -1.17 -2.02
C VAL A 166 10.44 -1.21 -3.56
N THR A 167 9.96 -2.31 -4.15
CA THR A 167 9.88 -2.51 -5.62
C THR A 167 8.47 -2.42 -6.19
N ASP A 168 7.44 -2.64 -5.37
CA ASP A 168 6.03 -2.62 -5.79
C ASP A 168 5.12 -2.49 -4.56
N PHE A 169 4.18 -1.54 -4.59
CA PHE A 169 3.24 -1.31 -3.48
C PHE A 169 2.25 -2.47 -3.24
N ALA A 170 1.94 -3.26 -4.28
CA ALA A 170 0.94 -4.32 -4.20
C ALA A 170 1.47 -5.62 -3.57
N VAL A 171 2.76 -5.69 -3.23
CA VAL A 171 3.39 -6.88 -2.65
C VAL A 171 2.83 -7.16 -1.26
N GLN A 172 2.27 -8.35 -1.08
CA GLN A 172 1.81 -8.87 0.22
C GLN A 172 2.92 -9.65 0.94
N VAL A 173 2.73 -9.91 2.24
CA VAL A 173 3.72 -10.60 3.08
C VAL A 173 4.21 -11.92 2.47
N VAL A 174 3.29 -12.76 1.94
CA VAL A 174 3.64 -14.05 1.34
C VAL A 174 4.48 -13.89 0.07
N THR A 175 4.16 -12.90 -0.77
CA THR A 175 4.90 -12.62 -2.01
C THR A 175 6.24 -11.94 -1.72
N ALA A 176 6.33 -11.08 -0.70
CA ALA A 176 7.59 -10.52 -0.22
C ALA A 176 8.54 -11.61 0.29
N ALA A 177 8.04 -12.57 1.08
CA ALA A 177 8.82 -13.70 1.57
C ALA A 177 9.34 -14.58 0.42
N ALA A 178 8.48 -14.88 -0.56
CA ALA A 178 8.87 -15.63 -1.76
C ALA A 178 9.93 -14.90 -2.60
N ALA A 179 9.79 -13.58 -2.77
CA ALA A 179 10.77 -12.76 -3.48
C ALA A 179 12.12 -12.76 -2.75
N GLY A 180 12.13 -12.66 -1.42
CA GLY A 180 13.33 -12.74 -0.60
C GLY A 180 14.05 -14.09 -0.76
N ALA A 181 13.32 -15.21 -0.76
CA ALA A 181 13.89 -16.54 -0.99
C ALA A 181 14.52 -16.66 -2.38
N LYS A 182 13.83 -16.15 -3.43
CA LYS A 182 14.38 -16.14 -4.80
C LYS A 182 15.66 -15.31 -4.90
N ALA A 183 15.67 -14.12 -4.33
CA ALA A 183 16.84 -13.26 -4.33
C ALA A 183 18.03 -13.91 -3.60
N ALA A 184 17.79 -14.57 -2.48
CA ALA A 184 18.85 -15.29 -1.75
C ALA A 184 19.47 -16.40 -2.59
N ILE A 185 18.68 -17.17 -3.35
CA ILE A 185 19.18 -18.19 -4.28
C ILE A 185 20.03 -17.52 -5.39
N ALA A 186 19.54 -16.42 -5.98
CA ALA A 186 20.26 -15.70 -7.03
C ALA A 186 21.59 -15.14 -6.53
N VAL A 187 21.63 -14.55 -5.34
CA VAL A 187 22.86 -14.07 -4.68
C VAL A 187 23.85 -15.21 -4.47
N ASN A 188 23.38 -16.38 -4.00
CA ASN A 188 24.24 -17.53 -3.79
C ASN A 188 24.87 -18.04 -5.10
N MET A 189 24.09 -18.08 -6.20
CA MET A 189 24.61 -18.47 -7.51
C MET A 189 25.63 -17.46 -8.04
N ASP A 190 25.38 -16.18 -7.87
CA ASP A 190 26.28 -15.10 -8.29
C ASP A 190 27.63 -15.13 -7.50
N LEU A 191 27.60 -15.49 -6.23
CA LEU A 191 28.82 -15.71 -5.44
C LEU A 191 29.61 -16.94 -5.89
N ILE A 192 28.93 -18.03 -6.26
CA ILE A 192 29.58 -19.25 -6.79
C ILE A 192 30.30 -18.93 -8.11
N GLU A 193 29.67 -18.16 -9.00
CA GLU A 193 30.29 -17.74 -10.27
C GLU A 193 31.55 -16.90 -10.04
N ASP A 194 31.52 -15.96 -9.07
CA ASP A 194 32.72 -15.19 -8.71
C ASP A 194 33.86 -16.11 -8.21
N GLU A 195 33.55 -17.08 -7.34
CA GLU A 195 34.56 -18.02 -6.83
C GLU A 195 35.17 -18.86 -7.96
N LEU A 196 34.36 -19.28 -8.93
CA LEU A 196 34.84 -20.04 -10.10
C LEU A 196 35.74 -19.18 -10.99
N LEU A 197 35.38 -17.93 -11.24
CA LEU A 197 36.19 -17.00 -12.01
C LEU A 197 37.52 -16.70 -11.32
N ASP A 198 37.53 -16.47 -10.02
CA ASP A 198 38.76 -16.28 -9.24
C ASP A 198 39.65 -17.49 -9.28
N ALA A 199 39.11 -18.71 -9.17
CA ALA A 199 39.88 -19.95 -9.24
C ALA A 199 40.52 -20.17 -10.62
N GLN A 200 39.84 -19.81 -11.70
CA GLN A 200 40.35 -19.89 -13.08
C GLN A 200 41.45 -18.86 -13.37
N ALA A 201 41.41 -17.70 -12.71
CA ALA A 201 42.39 -16.64 -12.90
C ALA A 201 43.74 -16.90 -12.21
N VAL A 202 43.79 -17.88 -11.28
CA VAL A 202 44.99 -18.26 -10.49
C VAL A 202 45.69 -19.47 -11.08
N GLY A 203 45.06 -20.24 -11.98
CA GLY A 203 45.62 -21.44 -12.63
C GLY A 203 46.23 -21.12 -13.97
#